data_065b08f4eeb469d3fe786f238497294c
#
_entry.id   065b08f4eeb469d3fe786f238497294c
#
_cell.length_a   1.000
_cell.length_b   1.000
_cell.length_c   1.000
_cell.angle_alpha   90.00
_cell.angle_beta   90.00
_cell.angle_gamma   90.00
#
_symmetry.space_group_name_H-M   'P 1'
#
loop_
_entity.id
_entity.type
_entity.pdbx_description
1 polymer ?
#
loop_
_entity_poly.entity_id
_entity_poly.type
_entity_poly.pdbx_seq_one_letter_code
_entity_poly.pdbx_strand_id
1 'polypeptide(L)'
;MEENIQKKSGFVTLIGRPNVGKSTLMNHLIGQKIAITSDKPQTTRNRIQTVYTDDRGQIIFLDTPGIHKAKNKLGQYMVNVAEHTLKEVDVILWLVEPATFIGAGERHIAEQLKNVKTPIILVINKIDTIKNQDEILTFIAAYKDVCDFAEIVPLSALKDKNTDLLTELIFKYLPYGPQFYDEDTVTDQPMRQIAAELIREKALRLLDDEIPHGIAVTIEKMKERKGGLIDIEASIVCERESHKGIIIGKGGSMLKRIGTNARREIENMLEMQVNLQLWVKVRKEWRDSELYMKNYGYDKKDV
;
A
#
# COMPACT_ATOMS: atom_id res chain seq x y z
N MET A 1 41.39 7.49 7.85
CA MET A 1 40.75 6.28 8.42
C MET A 1 39.27 6.49 8.17
N GLU A 2 38.73 5.85 7.16
CA GLU A 2 37.27 5.82 6.97
C GLU A 2 36.70 5.05 8.15
N GLU A 3 35.93 5.72 9.00
CA GLU A 3 35.11 5.04 9.99
C GLU A 3 34.23 4.07 9.22
N ASN A 4 34.44 2.78 9.44
CA ASN A 4 33.62 1.72 8.87
C ASN A 4 32.26 1.79 9.59
N ILE A 5 31.41 2.76 9.19
CA ILE A 5 30.06 2.93 9.72
C ILE A 5 29.32 1.65 9.33
N GLN A 6 29.09 0.79 10.32
CA GLN A 6 28.30 -0.42 10.11
C GLN A 6 26.87 0.00 9.76
N LYS A 7 26.52 -0.10 8.49
CA LYS A 7 25.16 0.20 8.00
C LYS A 7 24.18 -0.83 8.55
N LYS A 8 22.94 -0.41 8.72
CA LYS A 8 21.83 -1.28 9.14
C LYS A 8 20.86 -1.44 7.98
N SER A 9 20.44 -2.67 7.71
CA SER A 9 19.49 -2.93 6.64
C SER A 9 18.56 -4.06 7.02
N GLY A 10 17.26 -3.91 6.72
CA GLY A 10 16.28 -4.92 7.05
C GLY A 10 14.88 -4.61 6.54
N PHE A 11 13.98 -5.53 6.77
CA PHE A 11 12.62 -5.52 6.28
C PHE A 11 11.64 -5.01 7.33
N VAL A 12 10.74 -4.14 6.92
CA VAL A 12 9.74 -3.51 7.80
C VAL A 12 8.36 -3.65 7.16
N THR A 13 7.40 -4.24 7.87
CA THR A 13 6.03 -4.31 7.36
C THR A 13 5.11 -3.32 8.04
N LEU A 14 4.13 -2.82 7.27
CA LEU A 14 3.06 -1.95 7.76
C LEU A 14 1.76 -2.74 7.86
N ILE A 15 1.24 -2.87 9.05
CA ILE A 15 -0.04 -3.52 9.31
C ILE A 15 -1.03 -2.54 9.94
N GLY A 16 -2.30 -2.89 9.89
CA GLY A 16 -3.38 -2.08 10.45
C GLY A 16 -4.65 -2.21 9.62
N ARG A 17 -5.75 -1.68 10.15
CA ARG A 17 -7.03 -1.66 9.42
C ARG A 17 -6.91 -0.92 8.08
N PRO A 18 -7.86 -1.12 7.17
CA PRO A 18 -7.97 -0.27 5.99
C PRO A 18 -8.06 1.22 6.40
N ASN A 19 -7.48 2.09 5.60
CA ASN A 19 -7.56 3.55 5.71
C ASN A 19 -6.86 4.21 6.91
N VAL A 20 -6.11 3.49 7.73
CA VAL A 20 -5.30 4.06 8.82
C VAL A 20 -4.08 4.84 8.32
N GLY A 21 -3.78 4.80 7.01
CA GLY A 21 -2.73 5.59 6.37
C GLY A 21 -1.43 4.86 6.09
N LYS A 22 -1.42 3.51 6.01
CA LYS A 22 -0.22 2.70 5.70
C LYS A 22 0.50 3.16 4.42
N SER A 23 -0.17 3.09 3.29
CA SER A 23 0.40 3.48 1.99
C SER A 23 0.73 4.98 1.92
N THR A 24 0.01 5.83 2.66
CA THR A 24 0.32 7.27 2.77
C THR A 24 1.64 7.47 3.50
N LEU A 25 1.84 6.80 4.64
CA LEU A 25 3.08 6.87 5.40
C LEU A 25 4.25 6.36 4.57
N MET A 26 4.10 5.20 3.92
CA MET A 26 5.15 4.63 3.08
C MET A 26 5.54 5.57 1.93
N ASN A 27 4.57 6.09 1.17
CA ASN A 27 4.84 7.04 0.08
C ASN A 27 5.52 8.32 0.59
N HIS A 28 5.13 8.79 1.80
CA HIS A 28 5.73 9.96 2.41
C HIS A 28 7.21 9.72 2.75
N LEU A 29 7.52 8.62 3.42
CA LEU A 29 8.89 8.26 3.81
C LEU A 29 9.80 8.07 2.59
N ILE A 30 9.27 7.52 1.50
CA ILE A 30 10.02 7.31 0.25
C ILE A 30 10.16 8.61 -0.56
N GLY A 31 9.30 9.61 -0.33
CA GLY A 31 9.25 10.84 -1.12
C GLY A 31 8.64 10.69 -2.52
N GLN A 32 8.10 9.50 -2.83
CA GLN A 32 7.49 9.18 -4.14
C GLN A 32 6.20 8.39 -3.96
N LYS A 33 5.29 8.52 -4.93
CA LYS A 33 4.02 7.80 -4.94
C LYS A 33 4.16 6.45 -5.64
N ILE A 34 4.50 5.42 -4.88
CA ILE A 34 4.60 4.02 -5.35
C ILE A 34 3.32 3.25 -5.04
N ALA A 35 2.85 3.31 -3.78
CA ALA A 35 1.61 2.66 -3.37
C ALA A 35 0.41 3.56 -3.62
N ILE A 36 -0.67 2.97 -4.12
CA ILE A 36 -1.93 3.69 -4.31
C ILE A 36 -2.64 3.95 -2.99
N THR A 37 -3.37 5.06 -2.93
CA THR A 37 -4.11 5.48 -1.75
C THR A 37 -5.59 5.72 -2.08
N SER A 38 -6.49 5.22 -1.25
CA SER A 38 -7.93 5.43 -1.38
C SER A 38 -8.61 5.31 -0.02
N ASP A 39 -9.78 5.92 0.11
CA ASP A 39 -10.68 5.75 1.26
C ASP A 39 -11.46 4.42 1.21
N LYS A 40 -11.37 3.68 0.11
CA LYS A 40 -12.07 2.40 -0.07
C LYS A 40 -11.28 1.25 0.57
N PRO A 41 -11.94 0.24 1.19
CA PRO A 41 -11.29 -0.99 1.63
C PRO A 41 -10.64 -1.76 0.47
N GLN A 42 -9.63 -2.59 0.77
CA GLN A 42 -8.90 -3.39 -0.22
C GLN A 42 -8.18 -2.54 -1.29
N THR A 43 -7.68 -1.36 -0.89
CA THR A 43 -6.85 -0.52 -1.76
C THR A 43 -5.55 -1.23 -2.10
N THR A 44 -4.77 -1.67 -1.14
CA THR A 44 -3.60 -2.54 -1.34
C THR A 44 -4.06 -3.99 -1.44
N ARG A 45 -3.65 -4.70 -2.48
CA ARG A 45 -4.00 -6.13 -2.70
C ARG A 45 -2.81 -7.05 -2.77
N ASN A 46 -1.67 -6.55 -3.24
CA ASN A 46 -0.40 -7.26 -3.26
C ASN A 46 0.55 -6.67 -2.22
N ARG A 47 1.60 -7.41 -1.88
CA ARG A 47 2.75 -6.86 -1.17
C ARG A 47 3.44 -5.85 -2.11
N ILE A 48 3.57 -4.61 -1.65
CA ILE A 48 4.31 -3.56 -2.35
C ILE A 48 5.60 -3.34 -1.60
N GLN A 49 6.72 -3.51 -2.31
CA GLN A 49 8.03 -3.28 -1.75
C GLN A 49 8.58 -1.93 -2.18
N THR A 50 9.08 -1.18 -1.21
CA THR A 50 9.78 0.07 -1.45
C THR A 50 11.03 0.15 -0.60
N VAL A 51 12.03 0.89 -1.07
CA VAL A 51 13.35 0.99 -0.45
C VAL A 51 13.57 2.44 -0.04
N TYR A 52 13.84 2.64 1.23
CA TYR A 52 14.32 3.90 1.79
C TYR A 52 15.81 3.76 2.09
N THR A 53 16.64 4.64 1.54
CA THR A 53 18.09 4.62 1.75
C THR A 53 18.57 5.95 2.30
N ASP A 54 19.39 5.92 3.36
CA ASP A 54 20.15 7.06 3.86
C ASP A 54 21.54 6.63 4.36
N ASP A 55 22.28 7.54 4.98
CA ASP A 55 23.65 7.27 5.48
C ASP A 55 23.71 6.16 6.53
N ARG A 56 22.60 5.88 7.26
CA ARG A 56 22.47 4.84 8.27
C ARG A 56 22.30 3.45 7.66
N GLY A 57 21.77 3.34 6.43
CA GLY A 57 21.53 2.08 5.74
C GLY A 57 20.26 2.05 4.93
N GLN A 58 19.55 0.89 4.92
CA GLN A 58 18.35 0.69 4.13
C GLN A 58 17.18 0.13 4.94
N ILE A 59 16.01 0.71 4.74
CA ILE A 59 14.73 0.17 5.21
C ILE A 59 13.96 -0.34 4.00
N ILE A 60 13.69 -1.64 3.95
CA ILE A 60 12.85 -2.24 2.91
C ILE A 60 11.42 -2.32 3.46
N PHE A 61 10.57 -1.38 3.07
CA PHE A 61 9.17 -1.36 3.47
C PHE A 61 8.35 -2.36 2.66
N LEU A 62 7.53 -3.12 3.34
CA LEU A 62 6.56 -4.07 2.78
C LEU A 62 5.15 -3.61 3.15
N ASP A 63 4.48 -2.83 2.26
CA ASP A 63 3.05 -2.51 2.44
C ASP A 63 2.21 -3.72 2.08
N THR A 64 1.37 -4.13 3.00
CA THR A 64 0.54 -5.32 2.87
C THR A 64 -0.94 -4.98 2.80
N PRO A 65 -1.76 -5.85 2.20
CA PRO A 65 -3.21 -5.74 2.31
C PRO A 65 -3.64 -5.61 3.78
N GLY A 66 -4.62 -4.75 4.02
CA GLY A 66 -5.18 -4.62 5.37
C GLY A 66 -5.81 -5.94 5.83
N ILE A 67 -5.53 -6.32 7.07
CA ILE A 67 -6.04 -7.55 7.68
C ILE A 67 -7.56 -7.46 7.81
N HIS A 68 -8.28 -8.40 7.18
CA HIS A 68 -9.74 -8.45 7.17
C HIS A 68 -10.23 -9.90 7.00
N LYS A 69 -11.51 -10.14 7.27
CA LYS A 69 -12.12 -11.45 7.04
C LYS A 69 -12.35 -11.69 5.53
N ALA A 70 -11.74 -12.74 4.98
CA ALA A 70 -11.89 -13.11 3.57
C ALA A 70 -13.33 -13.52 3.24
N LYS A 71 -13.82 -13.03 2.09
CA LYS A 71 -15.17 -13.38 1.56
C LYS A 71 -15.10 -14.15 0.24
N ASN A 72 -13.95 -14.20 -0.43
CA ASN A 72 -13.70 -14.86 -1.71
C ASN A 72 -12.21 -15.25 -1.81
N LYS A 73 -11.80 -15.90 -2.89
CA LYS A 73 -10.41 -16.36 -3.07
C LYS A 73 -9.42 -15.19 -3.13
N LEU A 74 -9.78 -14.06 -3.73
CA LEU A 74 -8.93 -12.86 -3.72
C LEU A 74 -8.72 -12.36 -2.28
N GLY A 75 -9.78 -12.33 -1.46
CA GLY A 75 -9.67 -11.98 -0.04
C GLY A 75 -8.77 -12.93 0.73
N GLN A 76 -8.85 -14.25 0.46
CA GLN A 76 -7.95 -15.23 1.08
C GLN A 76 -6.50 -15.04 0.65
N TYR A 77 -6.25 -14.75 -0.63
CA TYR A 77 -4.93 -14.39 -1.12
C TYR A 77 -4.35 -13.20 -0.35
N MET A 78 -5.13 -12.13 -0.18
CA MET A 78 -4.71 -10.93 0.56
C MET A 78 -4.36 -11.21 2.03
N VAL A 79 -5.15 -12.06 2.70
CA VAL A 79 -4.86 -12.49 4.08
C VAL A 79 -3.55 -13.27 4.13
N ASN A 80 -3.36 -14.22 3.23
CA ASN A 80 -2.13 -15.02 3.17
C ASN A 80 -0.89 -14.15 2.94
N VAL A 81 -0.96 -13.15 2.02
CA VAL A 81 0.12 -12.18 1.79
C VAL A 81 0.49 -11.46 3.09
N ALA A 82 -0.50 -10.97 3.82
CA ALA A 82 -0.25 -10.26 5.08
C ALA A 82 0.37 -11.18 6.16
N GLU A 83 -0.14 -12.41 6.32
CA GLU A 83 0.35 -13.36 7.32
C GLU A 83 1.78 -13.87 7.02
N HIS A 84 2.11 -14.12 5.74
CA HIS A 84 3.47 -14.51 5.35
C HIS A 84 4.48 -13.39 5.62
N THR A 85 4.13 -12.16 5.25
CA THR A 85 5.02 -11.01 5.45
C THR A 85 5.38 -10.80 6.91
N LEU A 86 4.47 -11.06 7.86
CA LEU A 86 4.74 -10.93 9.30
C LEU A 86 5.87 -11.84 9.81
N LYS A 87 6.17 -12.94 9.13
CA LYS A 87 7.18 -13.93 9.52
C LYS A 87 8.58 -13.61 9.01
N GLU A 88 8.69 -12.71 8.05
CA GLU A 88 9.91 -12.46 7.28
C GLU A 88 10.52 -11.09 7.56
N VAL A 89 9.99 -10.33 8.53
CA VAL A 89 10.39 -8.94 8.77
C VAL A 89 11.14 -8.76 10.10
N ASP A 90 11.98 -7.73 10.12
CA ASP A 90 12.79 -7.35 11.27
C ASP A 90 12.04 -6.39 12.22
N VAL A 91 11.10 -5.62 11.69
CA VAL A 91 10.27 -4.67 12.46
C VAL A 91 8.83 -4.67 11.91
N ILE A 92 7.86 -4.58 12.81
CA ILE A 92 6.44 -4.43 12.47
C ILE A 92 5.96 -3.03 12.89
N LEU A 93 5.43 -2.28 11.95
CA LEU A 93 4.73 -1.02 12.21
C LEU A 93 3.23 -1.31 12.27
N TRP A 94 2.64 -1.26 13.44
CA TRP A 94 1.19 -1.36 13.58
C TRP A 94 0.56 0.04 13.59
N LEU A 95 -0.09 0.41 12.50
CA LEU A 95 -0.75 1.71 12.35
C LEU A 95 -2.18 1.66 12.86
N VAL A 96 -2.51 2.67 13.66
CA VAL A 96 -3.87 2.91 14.18
C VAL A 96 -4.24 4.38 14.03
N GLU A 97 -5.54 4.69 14.11
CA GLU A 97 -6.02 6.06 14.21
C GLU A 97 -6.18 6.44 15.71
N PRO A 98 -6.18 7.76 16.04
CA PRO A 98 -6.40 8.21 17.41
C PRO A 98 -7.78 7.78 17.90
N ALA A 99 -7.85 6.86 18.83
CA ALA A 99 -9.07 6.35 19.42
C ALA A 99 -8.81 5.80 20.83
N THR A 100 -9.78 5.96 21.71
CA THR A 100 -9.76 5.34 23.05
C THR A 100 -10.42 3.97 23.07
N PHE A 101 -11.21 3.66 22.05
CA PHE A 101 -11.91 2.38 21.92
C PHE A 101 -11.15 1.44 20.97
N ILE A 102 -10.76 0.30 21.51
CA ILE A 102 -10.12 -0.77 20.73
C ILE A 102 -11.21 -1.62 20.08
N GLY A 103 -11.42 -1.45 18.77
CA GLY A 103 -12.43 -2.15 17.98
C GLY A 103 -12.12 -3.63 17.74
N ALA A 104 -13.07 -4.34 17.15
CA ALA A 104 -12.88 -5.77 16.82
C ALA A 104 -11.73 -5.99 15.83
N GLY A 105 -11.49 -5.05 14.91
CA GLY A 105 -10.40 -5.11 13.95
C GLY A 105 -9.03 -5.03 14.60
N GLU A 106 -8.82 -4.10 15.53
CA GLU A 106 -7.59 -3.99 16.30
C GLU A 106 -7.36 -5.19 17.21
N ARG A 107 -8.41 -5.70 17.87
CA ARG A 107 -8.31 -6.92 18.68
C ARG A 107 -7.90 -8.13 17.86
N HIS A 108 -8.41 -8.25 16.64
CA HIS A 108 -8.01 -9.32 15.73
C HIS A 108 -6.54 -9.22 15.33
N ILE A 109 -6.04 -8.01 15.04
CA ILE A 109 -4.62 -7.78 14.77
C ILE A 109 -3.77 -8.09 16.00
N ALA A 110 -4.18 -7.62 17.18
CA ALA A 110 -3.48 -7.90 18.43
C ALA A 110 -3.33 -9.41 18.70
N GLU A 111 -4.38 -10.19 18.44
CA GLU A 111 -4.34 -11.65 18.60
C GLU A 111 -3.35 -12.32 17.64
N GLN A 112 -3.24 -11.83 16.40
CA GLN A 112 -2.24 -12.33 15.44
C GLN A 112 -0.81 -11.98 15.87
N LEU A 113 -0.60 -10.85 16.53
CA LEU A 113 0.71 -10.38 16.97
C LEU A 113 1.16 -10.99 18.31
N LYS A 114 0.26 -11.63 19.06
CA LYS A 114 0.50 -12.10 20.44
C LYS A 114 1.72 -13.02 20.60
N ASN A 115 2.04 -13.80 19.58
CA ASN A 115 3.15 -14.75 19.59
C ASN A 115 4.32 -14.33 18.68
N VAL A 116 4.27 -13.12 18.14
CA VAL A 116 5.32 -12.59 17.27
C VAL A 116 6.46 -12.07 18.12
N LYS A 117 7.70 -12.46 17.82
CA LYS A 117 8.91 -12.02 18.54
C LYS A 117 9.55 -10.78 17.93
N THR A 118 9.17 -10.45 16.71
CA THR A 118 9.64 -9.26 15.99
C THR A 118 9.22 -8.00 16.74
N PRO A 119 10.10 -6.99 16.92
CA PRO A 119 9.75 -5.72 17.54
C PRO A 119 8.57 -5.07 16.87
N ILE A 120 7.57 -4.65 17.66
CA ILE A 120 6.37 -3.99 17.19
C ILE A 120 6.42 -2.52 17.61
N ILE A 121 6.36 -1.61 16.64
CA ILE A 121 6.20 -0.18 16.89
C ILE A 121 4.74 0.19 16.63
N LEU A 122 4.03 0.65 17.66
CA LEU A 122 2.69 1.20 17.49
C LEU A 122 2.79 2.61 16.92
N VAL A 123 2.16 2.84 15.77
CA VAL A 123 2.09 4.14 15.12
C VAL A 123 0.69 4.69 15.21
N ILE A 124 0.47 5.69 16.09
CA ILE A 124 -0.80 6.41 16.19
C ILE A 124 -0.77 7.51 15.12
N ASN A 125 -1.29 7.20 13.93
CA ASN A 125 -1.26 8.11 12.79
C ASN A 125 -2.43 9.10 12.81
N LYS A 126 -2.38 10.12 11.96
CA LYS A 126 -3.41 11.16 11.80
C LYS A 126 -3.61 12.05 13.05
N ILE A 127 -2.55 12.30 13.82
CA ILE A 127 -2.63 13.21 14.97
C ILE A 127 -2.96 14.67 14.56
N ASP A 128 -2.87 15.00 13.28
CA ASP A 128 -3.36 16.27 12.72
C ASP A 128 -4.88 16.46 12.81
N THR A 129 -5.63 15.38 13.03
CA THR A 129 -7.09 15.42 13.25
C THR A 129 -7.49 15.69 14.70
N ILE A 130 -6.54 15.59 15.64
CA ILE A 130 -6.76 15.80 17.06
C ILE A 130 -6.80 17.31 17.36
N LYS A 131 -7.84 17.75 18.06
CA LYS A 131 -7.99 19.17 18.43
C LYS A 131 -7.14 19.57 19.64
N ASN A 132 -7.03 18.69 20.63
CA ASN A 132 -6.24 18.92 21.84
C ASN A 132 -5.09 17.91 21.92
N GLN A 133 -3.84 18.37 21.94
CA GLN A 133 -2.66 17.50 21.98
C GLN A 133 -2.57 16.65 23.27
N ASP A 134 -3.19 17.09 24.37
CA ASP A 134 -3.21 16.32 25.62
C ASP A 134 -3.98 15.00 25.48
N GLU A 135 -4.87 14.89 24.48
CA GLU A 135 -5.58 13.66 24.17
C GLU A 135 -4.64 12.54 23.68
N ILE A 136 -3.45 12.88 23.16
CA ILE A 136 -2.47 11.89 22.68
C ILE A 136 -2.09 10.91 23.80
N LEU A 137 -1.90 11.40 25.03
CA LEU A 137 -1.58 10.53 26.16
C LEU A 137 -2.72 9.57 26.49
N THR A 138 -3.96 9.99 26.27
CA THR A 138 -5.13 9.13 26.47
C THR A 138 -5.19 8.02 25.43
N PHE A 139 -4.84 8.31 24.16
CA PHE A 139 -4.75 7.28 23.12
C PHE A 139 -3.62 6.30 23.37
N ILE A 140 -2.43 6.79 23.78
CA ILE A 140 -1.30 5.93 24.17
C ILE A 140 -1.73 5.00 25.33
N ALA A 141 -2.38 5.55 26.36
CA ALA A 141 -2.85 4.78 27.51
C ALA A 141 -3.87 3.69 27.12
N ALA A 142 -4.72 3.95 26.13
CA ALA A 142 -5.69 2.97 25.64
C ALA A 142 -5.04 1.77 24.94
N TYR A 143 -3.90 1.97 24.27
CA TYR A 143 -3.22 0.93 23.50
C TYR A 143 -2.08 0.20 24.25
N LYS A 144 -1.46 0.84 25.23
CA LYS A 144 -0.22 0.34 25.87
C LYS A 144 -0.26 -1.12 26.35
N ASP A 145 -1.44 -1.61 26.77
CA ASP A 145 -1.62 -2.95 27.31
C ASP A 145 -2.23 -3.94 26.28
N VAL A 146 -2.42 -3.50 25.02
CA VAL A 146 -3.02 -4.33 23.96
C VAL A 146 -2.04 -5.33 23.37
N CYS A 147 -0.76 -4.97 23.30
CA CYS A 147 0.33 -5.79 22.82
C CYS A 147 1.63 -5.34 23.50
N ASP A 148 2.66 -6.17 23.45
CA ASP A 148 4.01 -5.80 23.91
C ASP A 148 4.69 -4.95 22.82
N PHE A 149 4.56 -3.63 22.97
CA PHE A 149 5.14 -2.67 22.02
C PHE A 149 6.57 -2.32 22.41
N ALA A 150 7.49 -2.40 21.44
CA ALA A 150 8.85 -1.89 21.61
C ALA A 150 8.87 -0.36 21.73
N GLU A 151 8.01 0.32 20.96
CA GLU A 151 7.86 1.79 20.96
C GLU A 151 6.40 2.18 20.60
N ILE A 152 6.01 3.40 21.00
CA ILE A 152 4.72 4.00 20.61
C ILE A 152 4.99 5.40 20.04
N VAL A 153 4.63 5.63 18.79
CA VAL A 153 4.92 6.87 18.06
C VAL A 153 3.62 7.52 17.56
N PRO A 154 3.19 8.62 18.17
CA PRO A 154 2.16 9.48 17.59
C PRO A 154 2.75 10.27 16.42
N LEU A 155 2.13 10.21 15.23
CA LEU A 155 2.60 10.94 14.05
C LEU A 155 1.46 11.37 13.12
N SER A 156 1.76 12.24 12.18
CA SER A 156 0.94 12.53 11.02
C SER A 156 1.73 12.33 9.74
N ALA A 157 1.44 11.26 9.02
CA ALA A 157 2.02 11.01 7.71
C ALA A 157 1.65 12.09 6.67
N LEU A 158 0.47 12.71 6.83
CA LEU A 158 0.00 13.76 5.92
C LEU A 158 0.70 15.11 6.15
N LYS A 159 1.10 15.40 7.38
CA LYS A 159 1.67 16.71 7.79
C LYS A 159 3.15 16.62 8.13
N ASP A 160 3.78 15.49 7.83
CA ASP A 160 5.21 15.26 8.13
C ASP A 160 5.58 15.57 9.60
N LYS A 161 4.75 15.08 10.53
CA LYS A 161 4.98 15.28 11.95
C LYS A 161 5.45 13.97 12.58
N ASN A 162 6.64 13.99 13.19
CA ASN A 162 7.29 12.84 13.86
C ASN A 162 7.65 11.67 12.93
N THR A 163 7.76 11.88 11.63
CA THR A 163 8.15 10.86 10.65
C THR A 163 9.64 10.56 10.74
N ASP A 164 10.49 11.56 11.00
CA ASP A 164 11.92 11.38 11.26
C ASP A 164 12.16 10.53 12.52
N LEU A 165 11.43 10.81 13.61
CA LEU A 165 11.50 10.00 14.83
C LEU A 165 11.15 8.53 14.54
N LEU A 166 10.15 8.28 13.69
CA LEU A 166 9.81 6.91 13.30
C LEU A 166 10.97 6.23 12.58
N THR A 167 11.62 6.90 11.63
CA THR A 167 12.77 6.34 10.91
C THR A 167 13.96 6.06 11.84
N GLU A 168 14.25 6.95 12.80
CA GLU A 168 15.27 6.73 13.84
C GLU A 168 14.97 5.47 14.64
N LEU A 169 13.72 5.30 15.09
CA LEU A 169 13.30 4.13 15.86
C LEU A 169 13.34 2.85 15.04
N ILE A 170 12.97 2.90 13.75
CA ILE A 170 13.12 1.74 12.86
C ILE A 170 14.59 1.33 12.80
N PHE A 171 15.52 2.24 12.49
CA PHE A 171 16.95 1.95 12.43
C PHE A 171 17.51 1.46 13.77
N LYS A 172 16.95 1.85 14.92
CA LYS A 172 17.34 1.32 16.23
C LYS A 172 17.20 -0.20 16.30
N TYR A 173 16.12 -0.75 15.73
CA TYR A 173 15.77 -2.17 15.80
C TYR A 173 16.26 -2.99 14.61
N LEU A 174 16.66 -2.37 13.49
CA LEU A 174 17.21 -3.10 12.34
C LEU A 174 18.55 -3.74 12.65
N PRO A 175 18.85 -4.92 12.06
CA PRO A 175 20.14 -5.56 12.17
C PRO A 175 21.24 -4.80 11.42
N TYR A 176 22.47 -4.99 11.83
CA TYR A 176 23.63 -4.60 11.03
C TYR A 176 23.78 -5.53 9.82
N GLY A 177 23.94 -4.97 8.65
CA GLY A 177 24.06 -5.73 7.41
C GLY A 177 24.34 -4.87 6.19
N PRO A 178 24.69 -5.50 5.06
CA PRO A 178 24.89 -4.79 3.81
C PRO A 178 23.55 -4.26 3.28
N GLN A 179 23.61 -3.28 2.38
CA GLN A 179 22.47 -2.86 1.60
C GLN A 179 22.00 -3.99 0.66
N PHE A 180 20.69 -4.13 0.49
CA PHE A 180 20.08 -5.14 -0.37
C PHE A 180 19.91 -4.64 -1.80
N TYR A 181 19.81 -3.32 -1.99
CA TYR A 181 19.54 -2.64 -3.25
C TYR A 181 20.55 -1.51 -3.47
N ASP A 182 20.68 -1.09 -4.73
CA ASP A 182 21.45 0.09 -5.08
C ASP A 182 20.83 1.35 -4.43
N GLU A 183 21.65 2.39 -4.16
CA GLU A 183 21.26 3.54 -3.35
C GLU A 183 20.10 4.36 -3.96
N ASP A 184 19.96 4.37 -5.27
CA ASP A 184 18.91 5.04 -6.03
C ASP A 184 17.66 4.17 -6.28
N THR A 185 17.68 2.92 -5.84
CA THR A 185 16.51 2.04 -5.95
C THR A 185 15.41 2.45 -4.98
N VAL A 186 14.24 2.76 -5.52
CA VAL A 186 13.04 3.16 -4.74
C VAL A 186 12.03 2.03 -4.60
N THR A 187 11.94 1.15 -5.60
CA THR A 187 11.04 -0.01 -5.61
C THR A 187 11.52 -1.04 -6.63
N ASP A 188 11.19 -2.30 -6.39
CA ASP A 188 11.38 -3.40 -7.35
C ASP A 188 10.16 -3.61 -8.27
N GLN A 189 9.08 -2.83 -8.05
CA GLN A 189 7.85 -2.99 -8.83
C GLN A 189 8.05 -2.56 -10.29
N PRO A 190 7.67 -3.39 -11.27
CA PRO A 190 7.69 -2.98 -12.67
C PRO A 190 6.81 -1.75 -12.92
N MET A 191 7.30 -0.78 -13.68
CA MET A 191 6.54 0.43 -14.02
C MET A 191 5.15 0.14 -14.60
N ARG A 192 5.02 -0.97 -15.32
CA ARG A 192 3.74 -1.47 -15.85
C ARG A 192 2.74 -1.80 -14.74
N GLN A 193 3.20 -2.36 -13.63
CA GLN A 193 2.35 -2.70 -12.49
C GLN A 193 1.93 -1.44 -11.75
N ILE A 194 2.84 -0.51 -11.53
CA ILE A 194 2.52 0.79 -10.89
C ILE A 194 1.51 1.56 -11.75
N ALA A 195 1.68 1.59 -13.07
CA ALA A 195 0.71 2.21 -13.97
C ALA A 195 -0.70 1.56 -13.90
N ALA A 196 -0.78 0.23 -13.82
CA ALA A 196 -2.05 -0.48 -13.62
C ALA A 196 -2.72 -0.10 -12.29
N GLU A 197 -1.93 -0.03 -11.21
CA GLU A 197 -2.44 0.36 -9.90
C GLU A 197 -2.87 1.84 -9.87
N LEU A 198 -2.17 2.76 -10.53
CA LEU A 198 -2.60 4.15 -10.66
C LEU A 198 -3.95 4.28 -11.39
N ILE A 199 -4.18 3.50 -12.44
CA ILE A 199 -5.48 3.43 -13.11
C ILE A 199 -6.54 2.88 -12.15
N ARG A 200 -6.23 1.82 -11.39
CA ARG A 200 -7.12 1.24 -10.40
C ARG A 200 -7.46 2.22 -9.28
N GLU A 201 -6.51 3.00 -8.80
CA GLU A 201 -6.74 4.06 -7.80
C GLU A 201 -7.79 5.07 -8.28
N LYS A 202 -7.68 5.55 -9.53
CA LYS A 202 -8.64 6.52 -10.05
C LYS A 202 -10.03 5.91 -10.22
N ALA A 203 -10.11 4.64 -10.60
CA ALA A 203 -11.37 3.92 -10.62
C ALA A 203 -11.95 3.74 -9.20
N LEU A 204 -11.13 3.36 -8.20
CA LEU A 204 -11.55 3.26 -6.80
C LEU A 204 -12.15 4.56 -6.26
N ARG A 205 -11.51 5.71 -6.57
CA ARG A 205 -11.94 7.03 -6.09
C ARG A 205 -13.21 7.56 -6.78
N LEU A 206 -13.50 7.11 -7.99
CA LEU A 206 -14.59 7.64 -8.80
C LEU A 206 -15.81 6.72 -8.87
N LEU A 207 -15.67 5.47 -8.45
CA LEU A 207 -16.74 4.48 -8.43
C LEU A 207 -17.22 4.25 -7.00
N ASP A 208 -18.49 3.92 -6.85
CA ASP A 208 -19.14 3.72 -5.55
C ASP A 208 -19.65 2.30 -5.37
N ASP A 209 -20.21 2.05 -4.20
CA ASP A 209 -20.79 0.77 -3.77
C ASP A 209 -19.79 -0.40 -3.88
N GLU A 210 -20.19 -1.55 -4.40
CA GLU A 210 -19.34 -2.73 -4.56
C GLU A 210 -18.52 -2.77 -5.85
N ILE A 211 -18.72 -1.83 -6.77
CA ILE A 211 -18.02 -1.84 -8.06
C ILE A 211 -16.50 -1.72 -7.87
N PRO A 212 -15.98 -0.80 -7.02
CA PRO A 212 -14.55 -0.67 -6.79
C PRO A 212 -13.89 -1.96 -6.30
N HIS A 213 -14.60 -2.75 -5.50
CA HIS A 213 -14.07 -4.00 -4.94
C HIS A 213 -13.98 -5.13 -5.95
N GLY A 214 -14.78 -5.06 -7.03
CA GLY A 214 -14.86 -6.06 -8.09
C GLY A 214 -14.05 -5.75 -9.34
N ILE A 215 -13.17 -4.75 -9.34
CA ILE A 215 -12.34 -4.40 -10.50
C ILE A 215 -10.92 -4.92 -10.38
N ALA A 216 -10.31 -5.24 -11.52
CA ALA A 216 -8.88 -5.36 -11.71
C ALA A 216 -8.45 -4.51 -12.92
N VAL A 217 -7.17 -4.20 -13.03
CA VAL A 217 -6.61 -3.48 -14.18
C VAL A 217 -5.46 -4.28 -14.76
N THR A 218 -5.47 -4.43 -16.08
CA THR A 218 -4.38 -5.07 -16.83
C THR A 218 -3.84 -4.09 -17.87
N ILE A 219 -2.52 -4.06 -18.00
CA ILE A 219 -1.86 -3.36 -19.10
C ILE A 219 -1.60 -4.36 -20.21
N GLU A 220 -2.24 -4.22 -21.37
CA GLU A 220 -2.00 -5.07 -22.53
C GLU A 220 -0.71 -4.66 -23.25
N LYS A 221 -0.49 -3.35 -23.37
CA LYS A 221 0.68 -2.79 -24.04
C LYS A 221 1.22 -1.60 -23.30
N MET A 222 2.53 -1.51 -23.17
CA MET A 222 3.25 -0.33 -22.71
C MET A 222 4.53 -0.22 -23.53
N LYS A 223 4.61 0.78 -24.42
CA LYS A 223 5.71 0.91 -25.37
C LYS A 223 6.02 2.38 -25.64
N GLU A 224 7.27 2.74 -25.52
CA GLU A 224 7.78 4.03 -25.92
C GLU A 224 7.84 4.15 -27.43
N ARG A 225 7.38 5.31 -27.95
CA ARG A 225 7.54 5.71 -29.35
C ARG A 225 8.79 6.58 -29.53
N LYS A 226 9.31 6.64 -30.73
CA LYS A 226 10.31 7.64 -31.10
C LYS A 226 9.74 9.05 -30.78
N GLY A 227 10.44 9.82 -29.97
CA GLY A 227 10.02 11.17 -29.57
C GLY A 227 9.49 11.30 -28.15
N GLY A 228 9.66 10.27 -27.29
CA GLY A 228 9.40 10.37 -25.85
C GLY A 228 7.92 10.30 -25.45
N LEU A 229 7.07 9.70 -26.30
CA LEU A 229 5.67 9.41 -25.97
C LEU A 229 5.49 7.92 -25.64
N ILE A 230 4.86 7.59 -24.55
CA ILE A 230 4.55 6.22 -24.17
C ILE A 230 3.11 5.87 -24.50
N ASP A 231 2.90 4.82 -25.34
CA ASP A 231 1.58 4.23 -25.54
C ASP A 231 1.29 3.24 -24.42
N ILE A 232 0.16 3.43 -23.77
CA ILE A 232 -0.38 2.50 -22.78
C ILE A 232 -1.78 2.08 -23.19
N GLU A 233 -1.95 0.76 -23.40
CA GLU A 233 -3.24 0.13 -23.62
C GLU A 233 -3.60 -0.69 -22.40
N ALA A 234 -4.75 -0.38 -21.76
CA ALA A 234 -5.15 -1.03 -20.52
C ALA A 234 -6.65 -1.37 -20.48
N SER A 235 -6.99 -2.39 -19.74
CA SER A 235 -8.38 -2.80 -19.52
C SER A 235 -8.73 -2.76 -18.03
N ILE A 236 -9.85 -2.15 -17.72
CA ILE A 236 -10.52 -2.28 -16.42
C ILE A 236 -11.44 -3.50 -16.53
N VAL A 237 -11.16 -4.53 -15.73
CA VAL A 237 -11.96 -5.75 -15.67
C VAL A 237 -12.98 -5.62 -14.55
N CYS A 238 -14.23 -6.00 -14.81
CA CYS A 238 -15.30 -6.05 -13.81
C CYS A 238 -16.09 -7.37 -13.92
N GLU A 239 -16.95 -7.66 -12.93
CA GLU A 239 -17.63 -8.96 -12.87
C GLU A 239 -18.98 -9.03 -13.61
N ARG A 240 -19.64 -7.87 -13.82
CA ARG A 240 -21.01 -7.80 -14.37
C ARG A 240 -21.13 -6.77 -15.48
N GLU A 241 -22.05 -7.02 -16.43
CA GLU A 241 -22.36 -6.05 -17.49
C GLU A 241 -22.93 -4.73 -16.94
N SER A 242 -23.73 -4.78 -15.85
CA SER A 242 -24.20 -3.58 -15.16
C SER A 242 -23.05 -2.72 -14.64
N HIS A 243 -22.02 -3.34 -14.07
CA HIS A 243 -20.80 -2.64 -13.62
C HIS A 243 -20.05 -1.99 -14.77
N LYS A 244 -19.95 -2.70 -15.92
CA LYS A 244 -19.33 -2.16 -17.14
C LYS A 244 -20.02 -0.89 -17.59
N GLY A 245 -21.35 -0.87 -17.61
CA GLY A 245 -22.10 0.33 -17.98
C GLY A 245 -21.79 1.54 -17.07
N ILE A 246 -21.68 1.31 -15.76
CA ILE A 246 -21.35 2.36 -14.79
C ILE A 246 -19.90 2.84 -14.94
N ILE A 247 -18.94 1.93 -15.14
CA ILE A 247 -17.51 2.27 -15.36
C ILE A 247 -17.32 3.08 -16.64
N ILE A 248 -18.09 2.78 -17.69
CA ILE A 248 -18.07 3.56 -18.94
C ILE A 248 -18.75 4.92 -18.72
N GLY A 249 -19.91 4.91 -18.08
CA GLY A 249 -20.74 6.10 -17.86
C GLY A 249 -21.45 6.59 -19.14
N LYS A 250 -22.36 7.55 -19.00
CA LYS A 250 -23.12 8.12 -20.13
C LYS A 250 -22.16 8.75 -21.16
N GLY A 251 -22.20 8.25 -22.39
CA GLY A 251 -21.31 8.71 -23.46
C GLY A 251 -19.80 8.52 -23.19
N GLY A 252 -19.42 7.58 -22.32
CA GLY A 252 -18.02 7.32 -21.96
C GLY A 252 -17.43 8.30 -20.93
N SER A 253 -18.26 9.13 -20.31
CA SER A 253 -17.80 10.23 -19.43
C SER A 253 -17.02 9.75 -18.21
N MET A 254 -17.44 8.66 -17.56
CA MET A 254 -16.75 8.14 -16.38
C MET A 254 -15.40 7.53 -16.76
N LEU A 255 -15.34 6.71 -17.80
CA LEU A 255 -14.11 6.11 -18.29
C LEU A 255 -13.10 7.17 -18.72
N LYS A 256 -13.56 8.23 -19.41
CA LYS A 256 -12.73 9.38 -19.78
C LYS A 256 -12.16 10.10 -18.55
N ARG A 257 -12.96 10.28 -17.50
CA ARG A 257 -12.55 10.92 -16.25
C ARG A 257 -11.48 10.06 -15.52
N ILE A 258 -11.70 8.75 -15.44
CA ILE A 258 -10.72 7.79 -14.89
C ILE A 258 -9.41 7.90 -15.69
N GLY A 259 -9.48 7.79 -17.02
CA GLY A 259 -8.31 7.82 -17.89
C GLY A 259 -7.54 9.13 -17.82
N THR A 260 -8.22 10.28 -17.80
CA THR A 260 -7.55 11.59 -17.69
C THR A 260 -6.80 11.74 -16.37
N ASN A 261 -7.41 11.33 -15.25
CA ASN A 261 -6.76 11.41 -13.94
C ASN A 261 -5.60 10.43 -13.82
N ALA A 262 -5.77 9.21 -14.34
CA ALA A 262 -4.71 8.21 -14.34
C ALA A 262 -3.52 8.64 -15.20
N ARG A 263 -3.78 9.14 -16.42
CA ARG A 263 -2.75 9.61 -17.34
C ARG A 263 -1.84 10.65 -16.69
N ARG A 264 -2.39 11.66 -16.02
CA ARG A 264 -1.62 12.72 -15.35
C ARG A 264 -0.68 12.16 -14.29
N GLU A 265 -1.14 11.19 -13.49
CA GLU A 265 -0.30 10.56 -12.46
C GLU A 265 0.80 9.68 -13.06
N ILE A 266 0.48 8.96 -14.15
CA ILE A 266 1.45 8.14 -14.86
C ILE A 266 2.48 9.02 -15.55
N GLU A 267 2.09 10.13 -16.16
CA GLU A 267 3.00 11.13 -16.74
C GLU A 267 3.95 11.71 -15.68
N ASN A 268 3.44 12.04 -14.50
CA ASN A 268 4.28 12.51 -13.38
C ASN A 268 5.27 11.45 -12.89
N MET A 269 4.85 10.17 -12.82
CA MET A 269 5.71 9.07 -12.40
C MET A 269 6.81 8.74 -13.41
N LEU A 270 6.47 8.80 -14.72
CA LEU A 270 7.40 8.43 -15.79
C LEU A 270 8.23 9.62 -16.28
N GLU A 271 7.87 10.86 -15.88
CA GLU A 271 8.43 12.12 -16.41
C GLU A 271 8.33 12.21 -17.94
N MET A 272 7.34 11.53 -18.54
CA MET A 272 7.14 11.42 -19.97
C MET A 272 5.66 11.59 -20.33
N GLN A 273 5.39 12.04 -21.55
CA GLN A 273 4.03 12.11 -22.07
C GLN A 273 3.44 10.71 -22.31
N VAL A 274 2.14 10.54 -22.01
CA VAL A 274 1.46 9.25 -22.12
C VAL A 274 0.21 9.35 -22.99
N ASN A 275 0.10 8.47 -23.96
CA ASN A 275 -1.13 8.19 -24.70
C ASN A 275 -1.84 6.98 -24.07
N LEU A 276 -2.76 7.24 -23.13
CA LEU A 276 -3.49 6.20 -22.41
C LEU A 276 -4.81 5.87 -23.10
N GLN A 277 -4.98 4.60 -23.48
CA GLN A 277 -6.23 4.04 -24.01
C GLN A 277 -6.80 3.02 -23.00
N LEU A 278 -8.09 3.19 -22.65
CA LEU A 278 -8.77 2.35 -21.67
C LEU A 278 -9.97 1.64 -22.27
N TRP A 279 -10.10 0.35 -21.95
CA TRP A 279 -11.27 -0.47 -22.25
C TRP A 279 -11.87 -1.03 -20.96
N VAL A 280 -13.12 -1.50 -21.05
CA VAL A 280 -13.79 -2.20 -19.95
C VAL A 280 -14.18 -3.60 -20.42
N LYS A 281 -13.71 -4.61 -19.70
CA LYS A 281 -13.96 -6.03 -19.97
C LYS A 281 -14.75 -6.66 -18.83
N VAL A 282 -15.69 -7.55 -19.15
CA VAL A 282 -16.42 -8.32 -18.14
C VAL A 282 -15.81 -9.73 -18.03
N ARG A 283 -15.53 -10.13 -16.79
CA ARG A 283 -15.12 -11.49 -16.44
C ARG A 283 -15.84 -11.91 -15.18
N LYS A 284 -16.89 -12.72 -15.35
CA LYS A 284 -17.71 -13.19 -14.23
C LYS A 284 -16.86 -13.95 -13.21
N GLU A 285 -17.08 -13.67 -11.94
CA GLU A 285 -16.46 -14.35 -10.80
C GLU A 285 -14.92 -14.44 -10.86
N TRP A 286 -14.27 -13.44 -11.47
CA TRP A 286 -12.82 -13.45 -11.63
C TRP A 286 -12.07 -13.52 -10.28
N ARG A 287 -12.66 -12.99 -9.20
CA ARG A 287 -12.11 -13.03 -7.84
C ARG A 287 -12.09 -14.42 -7.21
N ASP A 288 -12.83 -15.36 -7.76
CA ASP A 288 -12.89 -16.75 -7.34
C ASP A 288 -12.24 -17.72 -8.35
N SER A 289 -11.69 -17.20 -9.45
CA SER A 289 -10.97 -17.95 -10.48
C SER A 289 -9.45 -17.80 -10.32
N GLU A 290 -8.75 -18.88 -9.97
CA GLU A 290 -7.29 -18.87 -9.84
C GLU A 290 -6.58 -18.46 -11.14
N LEU A 291 -7.10 -18.88 -12.29
CA LEU A 291 -6.56 -18.52 -13.60
C LEU A 291 -6.64 -17.01 -13.84
N TYR A 292 -7.82 -16.41 -13.59
CA TYR A 292 -7.96 -14.96 -13.78
C TYR A 292 -7.21 -14.16 -12.72
N MET A 293 -7.19 -14.61 -11.48
CA MET A 293 -6.40 -13.99 -10.42
C MET A 293 -4.92 -13.92 -10.81
N LYS A 294 -4.36 -15.04 -11.24
CA LYS A 294 -2.97 -15.09 -11.73
C LYS A 294 -2.73 -14.14 -12.90
N ASN A 295 -3.63 -14.12 -13.90
CA ASN A 295 -3.52 -13.24 -15.06
C ASN A 295 -3.60 -11.75 -14.70
N TYR A 296 -4.18 -11.41 -13.55
CA TYR A 296 -4.32 -10.04 -13.05
C TYR A 296 -3.28 -9.68 -11.98
N GLY A 297 -2.23 -10.51 -11.82
CA GLY A 297 -1.11 -10.24 -10.92
C GLY A 297 -1.35 -10.68 -9.46
N TYR A 298 -2.29 -11.60 -9.21
CA TYR A 298 -2.56 -12.18 -7.90
C TYR A 298 -2.17 -13.67 -7.90
N ASP A 299 -0.86 -13.97 -8.00
CA ASP A 299 -0.36 -15.36 -8.03
C ASP A 299 -0.08 -15.87 -6.61
N LYS A 300 -0.56 -17.06 -6.29
CA LYS A 300 -0.28 -17.74 -5.02
C LYS A 300 1.21 -18.04 -4.79
N LYS A 301 2.03 -17.98 -5.84
CA LYS A 301 3.48 -18.16 -5.72
C LYS A 301 4.21 -16.94 -5.15
N ASP A 302 3.52 -15.80 -5.11
CA ASP A 302 4.04 -14.55 -4.57
C ASP A 302 3.74 -14.40 -3.06
N VAL A 303 3.25 -15.50 -2.44
CA VAL A 303 2.83 -15.56 -1.02
C VAL A 303 3.66 -16.56 -0.25
#